data_d7a4bf61a0942338d2b96180e595b3cc
#
_entry.id   d7a4bf61a0942338d2b96180e595b3cc
#
_cell.length_a   1.000
_cell.length_b   1.000
_cell.length_c   1.000
_cell.angle_alpha   90.00
_cell.angle_beta   90.00
_cell.angle_gamma   90.00
#
_symmetry.space_group_name_H-M   'P 1'
#
loop_
_entity.id
_entity.type
_entity.pdbx_description
1 polymer ?
#
loop_
_entity_poly.entity_id
_entity_poly.type
_entity_poly.pdbx_seq_one_letter_code
_entity_poly.pdbx_strand_id
1 'polypeptide(L)'
;MNNKFFTVCGLLLIDGRVLLVRHTYGTAKDRILLPGGYVQEGELPTAAAEREIFEETGVCAHAESLLAMQFKDNQWCAVFRMEYLEGKPRSDGHENSEVLLLAPEEAAERPDITNMSRAILKAYLKDGGEGLMRSDYISPSSDTAHYVLFQNGGYAYEAKAECERAVTALSDALTDKGFSKNGNLFYRYREGKKAAEVIGLQRSQFNYETSYSFTMNVGLVKAEKFGSDRLTAALVKSAPQVYFERSGILCHGYDLWYTFSLKNRHGEDYVKGVILPDLDKIVEYLENQI
;
A
#
# COMPACT_ATOMS: atom_id res chain seq x y z
N MET A 1 -21.18 33.13 -6.54
CA MET A 1 -20.70 31.77 -6.87
C MET A 1 -21.40 30.79 -5.93
N ASN A 2 -22.14 29.81 -6.44
CA ASN A 2 -22.74 28.79 -5.58
C ASN A 2 -21.59 27.94 -5.03
N ASN A 3 -21.25 28.10 -3.75
CA ASN A 3 -20.31 27.23 -3.06
C ASN A 3 -20.95 25.84 -2.99
N LYS A 4 -20.54 24.95 -3.88
CA LYS A 4 -20.84 23.51 -3.73
C LYS A 4 -19.92 22.95 -2.68
N PHE A 5 -20.51 22.30 -1.68
CA PHE A 5 -19.75 21.58 -0.67
C PHE A 5 -19.49 20.15 -1.15
N PHE A 6 -18.29 19.68 -0.99
CA PHE A 6 -17.94 18.30 -1.26
C PHE A 6 -17.68 17.57 0.06
N THR A 7 -18.39 16.46 0.26
CA THR A 7 -18.27 15.62 1.45
C THR A 7 -17.91 14.19 1.06
N VAL A 8 -17.40 13.46 2.01
CA VAL A 8 -17.05 12.04 1.88
C VAL A 8 -17.58 11.25 3.06
N CYS A 9 -17.80 9.96 2.86
CA CYS A 9 -17.95 9.02 3.96
C CYS A 9 -17.41 7.64 3.57
N GLY A 10 -17.07 6.83 4.56
CA GLY A 10 -16.47 5.52 4.37
C GLY A 10 -17.31 4.38 4.92
N LEU A 11 -17.54 3.36 4.09
CA LEU A 11 -18.03 2.05 4.54
C LEU A 11 -16.81 1.20 4.91
N LEU A 12 -16.55 1.07 6.21
CA LEU A 12 -15.45 0.28 6.76
C LEU A 12 -15.99 -0.91 7.54
N LEU A 13 -15.46 -2.10 7.25
CA LEU A 13 -15.74 -3.31 8.02
C LEU A 13 -14.50 -3.73 8.80
N ILE A 14 -14.68 -4.05 10.07
CA ILE A 14 -13.67 -4.64 10.96
C ILE A 14 -14.25 -5.96 11.47
N ASP A 15 -13.59 -7.07 11.19
CA ASP A 15 -14.07 -8.42 11.55
C ASP A 15 -15.54 -8.68 11.14
N GLY A 16 -15.90 -8.23 9.91
CA GLY A 16 -17.25 -8.39 9.36
C GLY A 16 -18.32 -7.46 9.95
N ARG A 17 -17.94 -6.52 10.82
CA ARG A 17 -18.83 -5.53 11.43
C ARG A 17 -18.59 -4.14 10.87
N VAL A 18 -19.65 -3.43 10.51
CA VAL A 18 -19.55 -2.06 9.99
C VAL A 18 -19.24 -1.08 11.11
N LEU A 19 -18.29 -0.19 10.84
CA LEU A 19 -17.93 0.93 11.70
C LEU A 19 -18.89 2.09 11.49
N LEU A 20 -19.53 2.53 12.56
CA LEU A 20 -20.52 3.62 12.57
C LEU A 20 -20.22 4.58 13.71
N VAL A 21 -20.65 5.82 13.58
CA VAL A 21 -20.53 6.86 14.63
C VAL A 21 -21.91 7.40 15.00
N ARG A 22 -22.09 7.81 16.25
CA ARG A 22 -23.30 8.53 16.71
C ARG A 22 -23.01 10.02 16.77
N HIS A 23 -23.63 10.77 15.87
CA HIS A 23 -23.40 12.20 15.71
C HIS A 23 -23.98 13.03 16.88
N THR A 24 -23.26 14.10 17.26
CA THR A 24 -23.65 14.95 18.41
C THR A 24 -24.35 16.23 17.99
N TYR A 25 -24.31 16.62 16.72
CA TYR A 25 -24.77 17.92 16.24
C TYR A 25 -25.51 17.85 14.88
N GLY A 26 -26.03 19.01 14.46
CA GLY A 26 -26.64 19.19 13.14
C GLY A 26 -27.96 18.39 12.96
N THR A 27 -28.31 18.15 11.71
CA THR A 27 -29.54 17.40 11.34
C THR A 27 -29.43 15.90 11.60
N ALA A 28 -28.23 15.40 11.84
CA ALA A 28 -27.94 14.00 12.17
C ALA A 28 -27.72 13.78 13.67
N LYS A 29 -28.01 14.77 14.53
CA LYS A 29 -27.86 14.65 15.98
C LYS A 29 -28.58 13.40 16.50
N ASP A 30 -27.90 12.65 17.37
CA ASP A 30 -28.36 11.41 18.02
C ASP A 30 -28.62 10.25 17.04
N ARG A 31 -28.25 10.41 15.77
CA ARG A 31 -28.34 9.36 14.74
C ARG A 31 -26.99 8.69 14.49
N ILE A 32 -27.04 7.42 14.11
CA ILE A 32 -25.86 6.69 13.67
C ILE A 32 -25.69 6.79 12.15
N LEU A 33 -24.43 6.91 11.72
CA LEU A 33 -24.09 7.04 10.30
C LEU A 33 -22.68 6.49 10.04
N LEU A 34 -22.38 6.30 8.76
CA LEU A 34 -21.02 6.04 8.29
C LEU A 34 -20.14 7.26 8.61
N PRO A 35 -18.92 7.08 9.15
CA PRO A 35 -18.01 8.18 9.45
C PRO A 35 -17.66 8.95 8.18
N GLY A 36 -17.44 10.28 8.31
CA GLY A 36 -17.09 11.14 7.21
C GLY A 36 -17.45 12.60 7.41
N GLY A 37 -16.93 13.46 6.55
CA GLY A 37 -17.06 14.90 6.66
C GLY A 37 -16.74 15.65 5.39
N TYR A 38 -16.26 16.89 5.53
CA TYR A 38 -15.97 17.79 4.42
C TYR A 38 -14.58 17.56 3.82
N VAL A 39 -14.49 17.60 2.49
CA VAL A 39 -13.21 17.66 1.78
C VAL A 39 -12.63 19.06 1.97
N GLN A 40 -11.38 19.14 2.42
CA GLN A 40 -10.66 20.39 2.60
C GLN A 40 -10.10 20.91 1.27
N GLU A 41 -9.73 22.19 1.23
CA GLU A 41 -9.13 22.79 0.05
C GLU A 41 -7.77 22.12 -0.29
N GLY A 42 -7.62 21.69 -1.53
CA GLY A 42 -6.41 20.97 -1.99
C GLY A 42 -6.32 19.50 -1.57
N GLU A 43 -7.34 18.98 -0.89
CA GLU A 43 -7.38 17.58 -0.45
C GLU A 43 -8.09 16.70 -1.50
N LEU A 44 -7.56 15.50 -1.72
CA LEU A 44 -8.27 14.48 -2.51
C LEU A 44 -9.43 13.89 -1.69
N PRO A 45 -10.57 13.55 -2.33
CA PRO A 45 -11.69 12.91 -1.63
C PRO A 45 -11.32 11.61 -0.90
N THR A 46 -10.37 10.85 -1.44
CA THR A 46 -9.85 9.64 -0.77
C THR A 46 -9.11 9.96 0.50
N ALA A 47 -8.22 10.96 0.48
CA ALA A 47 -7.48 11.41 1.65
C ALA A 47 -8.43 11.99 2.71
N ALA A 48 -9.45 12.73 2.29
CA ALA A 48 -10.49 13.24 3.19
C ALA A 48 -11.23 12.08 3.91
N ALA A 49 -11.63 11.03 3.19
CA ALA A 49 -12.30 9.89 3.79
C ALA A 49 -11.40 9.15 4.80
N GLU A 50 -10.12 8.98 4.49
CA GLU A 50 -9.12 8.38 5.38
C GLU A 50 -8.92 9.24 6.65
N ARG A 51 -8.78 10.56 6.49
CA ARG A 51 -8.64 11.52 7.59
C ARG A 51 -9.86 11.53 8.50
N GLU A 52 -11.06 11.68 7.95
CA GLU A 52 -12.31 11.75 8.71
C GLU A 52 -12.54 10.47 9.53
N ILE A 53 -12.31 9.29 8.94
CA ILE A 53 -12.39 8.02 9.69
C ILE A 53 -11.40 8.02 10.86
N PHE A 54 -10.17 8.48 10.63
CA PHE A 54 -9.18 8.54 11.70
C PHE A 54 -9.56 9.56 12.80
N GLU A 55 -9.98 10.76 12.42
CA GLU A 55 -10.36 11.82 13.35
C GLU A 55 -11.56 11.39 14.21
N GLU A 56 -12.62 10.86 13.58
CA GLU A 56 -13.85 10.48 14.28
C GLU A 56 -13.75 9.17 15.06
N THR A 57 -12.87 8.24 14.66
CA THR A 57 -12.90 6.86 15.20
C THR A 57 -11.57 6.34 15.72
N GLY A 58 -10.45 7.04 15.48
CA GLY A 58 -9.10 6.58 15.82
C GLY A 58 -8.61 5.38 15.00
N VAL A 59 -9.32 5.03 13.92
CA VAL A 59 -8.98 3.90 13.05
C VAL A 59 -8.30 4.41 11.79
N CYS A 60 -7.16 3.81 11.42
CA CYS A 60 -6.53 4.01 10.14
C CYS A 60 -7.17 3.10 9.09
N ALA A 61 -7.64 3.67 8.01
CA ALA A 61 -8.24 2.95 6.89
C ALA A 61 -7.77 3.53 5.56
N HIS A 62 -7.93 2.76 4.48
CA HIS A 62 -7.59 3.19 3.13
C HIS A 62 -8.80 3.13 2.20
N ALA A 63 -8.95 4.14 1.33
CA ALA A 63 -10.03 4.20 0.34
C ALA A 63 -9.73 3.25 -0.84
N GLU A 64 -10.42 2.11 -0.87
CA GLU A 64 -10.23 1.03 -1.83
C GLU A 64 -11.01 1.25 -3.13
N SER A 65 -12.31 1.51 -3.00
CA SER A 65 -13.19 1.69 -4.16
C SER A 65 -14.25 2.77 -3.91
N LEU A 66 -14.76 3.36 -4.99
CA LEU A 66 -15.86 4.31 -4.94
C LEU A 66 -17.19 3.55 -5.05
N LEU A 67 -17.92 3.45 -3.94
CA LEU A 67 -19.20 2.73 -3.89
C LEU A 67 -20.36 3.52 -4.49
N ALA A 68 -20.42 4.81 -4.18
CA ALA A 68 -21.53 5.63 -4.58
C ALA A 68 -21.17 7.12 -4.64
N MET A 69 -21.96 7.86 -5.41
CA MET A 69 -21.97 9.33 -5.42
C MET A 69 -23.39 9.82 -5.17
N GLN A 70 -23.57 10.70 -4.19
CA GLN A 70 -24.80 11.43 -4.00
C GLN A 70 -24.65 12.86 -4.53
N PHE A 71 -25.57 13.29 -5.39
CA PHE A 71 -25.62 14.64 -5.94
C PHE A 71 -26.83 15.37 -5.37
N LYS A 72 -26.59 16.51 -4.74
CA LYS A 72 -27.59 17.52 -4.39
C LYS A 72 -27.19 18.85 -5.06
N ASP A 73 -28.11 19.78 -5.14
CA ASP A 73 -27.88 21.07 -5.83
C ASP A 73 -26.64 21.81 -5.30
N ASN A 74 -26.42 21.73 -3.97
CA ASN A 74 -25.35 22.44 -3.28
C ASN A 74 -24.32 21.52 -2.59
N GLN A 75 -24.52 20.20 -2.64
CA GLN A 75 -23.62 19.26 -1.94
C GLN A 75 -23.47 17.97 -2.73
N TRP A 76 -22.23 17.54 -2.94
CA TRP A 76 -21.91 16.21 -3.46
C TRP A 76 -21.25 15.40 -2.37
N CYS A 77 -21.54 14.11 -2.33
CA CYS A 77 -20.94 13.19 -1.37
C CYS A 77 -20.43 11.95 -2.08
N ALA A 78 -19.14 11.67 -1.95
CA ALA A 78 -18.53 10.41 -2.37
C ALA A 78 -18.54 9.41 -1.21
N VAL A 79 -18.95 8.18 -1.50
CA VAL A 79 -18.96 7.08 -0.53
C VAL A 79 -17.92 6.07 -0.96
N PHE A 80 -16.92 5.83 -0.12
CA PHE A 80 -15.86 4.88 -0.40
C PHE A 80 -16.05 3.60 0.40
N ARG A 81 -15.73 2.45 -0.20
CA ARG A 81 -15.37 1.26 0.54
C ARG A 81 -13.96 1.49 1.09
N MET A 82 -13.84 1.23 2.39
CA MET A 82 -12.57 1.42 3.10
C MET A 82 -12.00 0.08 3.52
N GLU A 83 -10.70 -0.04 3.43
CA GLU A 83 -9.95 -1.16 3.98
C GLU A 83 -9.36 -0.79 5.33
N TYR A 84 -9.58 -1.66 6.33
CA TYR A 84 -8.99 -1.49 7.66
C TYR A 84 -7.49 -1.74 7.63
N LEU A 85 -6.71 -0.83 8.19
CA LEU A 85 -5.25 -0.96 8.29
C LEU A 85 -4.83 -1.26 9.73
N GLU A 86 -5.20 -0.39 10.66
CA GLU A 86 -4.83 -0.49 12.07
C GLU A 86 -5.67 0.45 12.94
N GLY A 87 -5.53 0.35 14.25
CA GLY A 87 -6.19 1.22 15.23
C GLY A 87 -7.32 0.52 15.96
N LYS A 88 -7.73 1.10 17.10
CA LYS A 88 -8.87 0.61 17.88
C LYS A 88 -9.98 1.64 17.82
N PRO A 89 -11.21 1.23 17.46
CA PRO A 89 -12.35 2.15 17.42
C PRO A 89 -12.56 2.83 18.77
N ARG A 90 -12.60 4.16 18.74
CA ARG A 90 -12.88 5.02 19.88
C ARG A 90 -13.51 6.31 19.41
N SER A 91 -14.48 6.82 20.17
CA SER A 91 -15.07 8.15 19.93
C SER A 91 -14.03 9.24 20.14
N ASP A 92 -14.11 10.31 19.35
CA ASP A 92 -13.37 11.56 19.56
C ASP A 92 -13.92 12.37 20.75
N GLY A 93 -15.15 12.06 21.20
CA GLY A 93 -15.83 12.72 22.30
C GLY A 93 -16.32 14.14 21.99
N HIS A 94 -16.21 14.57 20.73
CA HIS A 94 -16.54 15.92 20.28
C HIS A 94 -17.60 15.91 19.16
N GLU A 95 -17.27 15.37 18.00
CA GLU A 95 -18.20 15.29 16.86
C GLU A 95 -19.13 14.09 16.96
N ASN A 96 -18.66 13.03 17.60
CA ASN A 96 -19.46 11.87 17.91
C ASN A 96 -19.39 11.49 19.38
N SER A 97 -20.48 10.91 19.89
CA SER A 97 -20.58 10.44 21.27
C SER A 97 -20.27 8.96 21.42
N GLU A 98 -20.28 8.22 20.32
CA GLU A 98 -20.15 6.77 20.34
C GLU A 98 -19.63 6.26 18.99
N VAL A 99 -18.75 5.27 19.04
CA VAL A 99 -18.35 4.46 17.87
C VAL A 99 -18.93 3.06 18.07
N LEU A 100 -19.62 2.56 17.05
CA LEU A 100 -20.29 1.27 17.06
C LEU A 100 -19.69 0.33 16.01
N LEU A 101 -19.61 -0.95 16.35
CA LEU A 101 -19.33 -2.04 15.42
C LEU A 101 -20.56 -2.97 15.41
N LEU A 102 -21.34 -2.93 14.35
CA LEU A 102 -22.56 -3.70 14.19
C LEU A 102 -22.49 -4.62 12.97
N ALA A 103 -23.20 -5.75 13.00
CA ALA A 103 -23.42 -6.51 11.78
C ALA A 103 -24.13 -5.63 10.75
N PRO A 104 -23.74 -5.68 9.46
CA PRO A 104 -24.36 -4.84 8.43
C PRO A 104 -25.88 -4.97 8.36
N GLU A 105 -26.41 -6.18 8.57
CA GLU A 105 -27.85 -6.48 8.61
C GLU A 105 -28.53 -5.77 9.78
N GLU A 106 -27.94 -5.87 10.97
CA GLU A 106 -28.43 -5.20 12.17
C GLU A 106 -28.41 -3.68 11.99
N ALA A 107 -27.31 -3.13 11.50
CA ALA A 107 -27.15 -1.71 11.27
C ALA A 107 -28.18 -1.16 10.27
N ALA A 108 -28.45 -1.88 9.18
CA ALA A 108 -29.41 -1.46 8.16
C ALA A 108 -30.86 -1.36 8.69
N GLU A 109 -31.22 -2.14 9.69
CA GLU A 109 -32.58 -2.17 10.26
C GLU A 109 -32.74 -1.26 11.49
N ARG A 110 -31.68 -0.64 11.98
CA ARG A 110 -31.77 0.26 13.14
C ARG A 110 -32.65 1.47 12.85
N PRO A 111 -33.56 1.87 13.79
CA PRO A 111 -34.43 3.01 13.58
C PRO A 111 -33.67 4.36 13.61
N ASP A 112 -32.54 4.41 14.31
CA ASP A 112 -31.71 5.61 14.50
C ASP A 112 -30.63 5.79 13.44
N ILE A 113 -30.50 4.92 12.45
CA ILE A 113 -29.55 5.10 11.33
C ILE A 113 -30.05 6.17 10.34
N THR A 114 -29.10 6.92 9.74
CA THR A 114 -29.43 7.88 8.69
C THR A 114 -29.91 7.15 7.41
N ASN A 115 -30.76 7.81 6.63
CA ASN A 115 -31.30 7.20 5.41
C ASN A 115 -30.22 6.87 4.38
N MET A 116 -29.19 7.73 4.24
CA MET A 116 -28.10 7.47 3.31
C MET A 116 -27.28 6.26 3.74
N SER A 117 -26.87 6.20 5.01
CA SER A 117 -26.12 5.05 5.53
C SER A 117 -26.90 3.75 5.40
N ARG A 118 -28.20 3.78 5.69
CA ARG A 118 -29.10 2.63 5.47
C ARG A 118 -29.12 2.19 4.01
N ALA A 119 -29.23 3.13 3.07
CA ALA A 119 -29.26 2.82 1.64
C ALA A 119 -27.94 2.18 1.17
N ILE A 120 -26.79 2.70 1.63
CA ILE A 120 -25.47 2.13 1.34
C ILE A 120 -25.34 0.72 1.92
N LEU A 121 -25.75 0.50 3.18
CA LEU A 121 -25.70 -0.82 3.79
C LEU A 121 -26.60 -1.84 3.08
N LYS A 122 -27.80 -1.43 2.66
CA LYS A 122 -28.70 -2.32 1.90
C LYS A 122 -28.13 -2.66 0.52
N ALA A 123 -27.46 -1.73 -0.15
CA ALA A 123 -26.74 -2.00 -1.39
C ALA A 123 -25.59 -2.98 -1.14
N TYR A 124 -24.76 -2.71 -0.13
CA TYR A 124 -23.66 -3.60 0.27
C TYR A 124 -24.14 -5.04 0.54
N LEU A 125 -25.22 -5.21 1.29
CA LEU A 125 -25.80 -6.53 1.58
C LEU A 125 -26.31 -7.27 0.34
N LYS A 126 -26.67 -6.53 -0.70
CA LYS A 126 -27.21 -7.10 -1.95
C LYS A 126 -26.12 -7.57 -2.90
N ASP A 127 -25.04 -6.79 -3.06
CA ASP A 127 -24.01 -6.96 -4.10
C ASP A 127 -22.58 -7.10 -3.56
N GLY A 128 -22.40 -7.15 -2.21
CA GLY A 128 -21.08 -7.26 -1.59
C GLY A 128 -20.27 -5.97 -1.63
N GLY A 129 -20.86 -4.85 -2.05
CA GLY A 129 -20.19 -3.56 -2.12
C GLY A 129 -19.19 -3.46 -3.28
N GLU A 130 -19.54 -4.03 -4.42
CA GLU A 130 -18.81 -3.79 -5.66
C GLU A 130 -18.92 -2.31 -6.05
N GLY A 131 -17.78 -1.68 -6.29
CA GLY A 131 -17.67 -0.27 -6.64
C GLY A 131 -16.73 -0.06 -7.82
N LEU A 132 -16.57 1.20 -8.22
CA LEU A 132 -15.53 1.58 -9.14
C LEU A 132 -14.17 1.44 -8.46
N MET A 133 -13.28 0.65 -9.05
CA MET A 133 -11.95 0.40 -8.52
C MET A 133 -11.00 1.54 -8.88
N ARG A 134 -10.01 1.76 -8.01
CA ARG A 134 -8.94 2.71 -8.29
C ARG A 134 -8.16 2.25 -9.53
N SER A 135 -7.96 3.17 -10.46
CA SER A 135 -7.20 2.94 -11.68
C SER A 135 -5.71 3.21 -11.44
N ASP A 136 -4.87 2.51 -12.17
CA ASP A 136 -3.44 2.77 -12.31
C ASP A 136 -3.13 3.82 -13.38
N TYR A 137 -4.18 4.43 -13.97
CA TYR A 137 -4.03 5.48 -14.98
C TYR A 137 -3.17 6.63 -14.45
N ILE A 138 -2.14 6.97 -15.20
CA ILE A 138 -1.26 8.12 -14.96
C ILE A 138 -1.58 9.21 -16.00
N SER A 139 -1.95 10.39 -15.52
CA SER A 139 -2.16 11.53 -16.40
C SER A 139 -0.85 11.96 -17.05
N PRO A 140 -0.82 12.26 -18.35
CA PRO A 140 0.37 12.79 -19.01
C PRO A 140 0.70 14.24 -18.60
N SER A 141 -0.14 14.88 -17.77
CA SER A 141 0.14 16.22 -17.26
C SER A 141 1.17 16.21 -16.15
N SER A 142 1.93 17.30 -16.00
CA SER A 142 2.97 17.45 -14.98
C SER A 142 2.44 17.49 -13.54
N ASP A 143 1.12 17.69 -13.34
CA ASP A 143 0.46 17.75 -12.03
C ASP A 143 -0.14 16.41 -11.61
N THR A 144 0.58 15.33 -11.81
CA THR A 144 0.10 13.96 -11.56
C THR A 144 -0.11 13.62 -10.08
N ALA A 145 0.45 14.42 -9.16
CA ALA A 145 0.42 14.14 -7.73
C ALA A 145 -0.96 14.33 -7.06
N HIS A 146 -1.91 15.00 -7.72
CA HIS A 146 -3.15 15.48 -7.10
C HIS A 146 -4.42 14.96 -7.76
N TYR A 147 -4.43 13.76 -8.32
CA TYR A 147 -5.65 13.15 -8.86
C TYR A 147 -5.74 11.65 -8.54
N VAL A 148 -6.94 11.13 -8.60
CA VAL A 148 -7.24 9.71 -8.54
C VAL A 148 -8.39 9.42 -9.51
N LEU A 149 -8.27 8.33 -10.28
CA LEU A 149 -9.31 7.86 -11.18
C LEU A 149 -9.91 6.57 -10.65
N PHE A 150 -11.24 6.51 -10.56
CA PHE A 150 -12.00 5.30 -10.28
C PHE A 150 -12.78 4.89 -11.52
N GLN A 151 -12.72 3.63 -11.92
CA GLN A 151 -13.39 3.10 -13.12
C GLN A 151 -13.75 1.63 -12.98
N ASN A 152 -14.66 1.15 -13.83
CA ASN A 152 -14.92 -0.27 -13.96
C ASN A 152 -13.68 -0.99 -14.49
N GLY A 153 -13.37 -2.17 -13.89
CA GLY A 153 -12.15 -2.88 -14.22
C GLY A 153 -10.88 -2.17 -13.77
N GLY A 154 -11.00 -1.20 -12.85
CA GLY A 154 -9.88 -0.60 -12.14
C GLY A 154 -9.10 -1.64 -11.36
N TYR A 155 -7.87 -1.31 -11.06
CA TYR A 155 -6.91 -2.20 -10.43
C TYR A 155 -7.01 -2.12 -8.90
N ALA A 156 -7.32 -3.25 -8.27
CA ALA A 156 -7.16 -3.37 -6.83
C ALA A 156 -5.67 -3.53 -6.51
N TYR A 157 -5.11 -2.61 -5.72
CA TYR A 157 -3.71 -2.70 -5.32
C TYR A 157 -3.49 -3.91 -4.42
N GLU A 158 -2.76 -4.87 -4.93
CA GLU A 158 -2.33 -6.05 -4.18
C GLU A 158 -0.84 -5.90 -3.81
N ALA A 159 -0.55 -5.56 -2.56
CA ALA A 159 0.81 -5.35 -2.07
C ALA A 159 1.73 -6.54 -2.38
N LYS A 160 1.22 -7.77 -2.29
CA LYS A 160 1.94 -8.98 -2.63
C LYS A 160 2.29 -9.05 -4.11
N ALA A 161 1.30 -8.84 -4.97
CA ALA A 161 1.49 -8.92 -6.42
C ALA A 161 2.45 -7.82 -6.92
N GLU A 162 2.35 -6.61 -6.37
CA GLU A 162 3.29 -5.51 -6.68
C GLU A 162 4.71 -5.83 -6.25
N CYS A 163 4.89 -6.36 -5.04
CA CYS A 163 6.19 -6.79 -4.55
C CYS A 163 6.79 -7.90 -5.44
N GLU A 164 5.98 -8.87 -5.89
CA GLU A 164 6.43 -9.94 -6.78
C GLU A 164 6.79 -9.39 -8.18
N ARG A 165 6.03 -8.44 -8.72
CA ARG A 165 6.39 -7.76 -9.99
C ARG A 165 7.73 -7.03 -9.86
N ALA A 166 7.96 -6.32 -8.77
CA ALA A 166 9.22 -5.64 -8.51
C ALA A 166 10.39 -6.63 -8.40
N VAL A 167 10.20 -7.75 -7.69
CA VAL A 167 11.21 -8.81 -7.58
C VAL A 167 11.49 -9.48 -8.94
N THR A 168 10.48 -9.62 -9.78
CA THR A 168 10.63 -10.15 -11.15
C THR A 168 11.46 -9.19 -11.99
N ALA A 169 11.09 -7.91 -12.04
CA ALA A 169 11.83 -6.89 -12.79
C ALA A 169 13.30 -6.79 -12.34
N LEU A 170 13.54 -6.86 -11.02
CA LEU A 170 14.88 -6.90 -10.45
C LEU A 170 15.66 -8.16 -10.89
N SER A 171 14.98 -9.32 -10.90
CA SER A 171 15.58 -10.59 -11.35
C SER A 171 15.99 -10.54 -12.82
N ASP A 172 15.15 -9.97 -13.68
CA ASP A 172 15.42 -9.84 -15.10
C ASP A 172 16.60 -8.89 -15.33
N ALA A 173 16.60 -7.73 -14.68
CA ALA A 173 17.70 -6.77 -14.76
C ALA A 173 19.03 -7.34 -14.27
N LEU A 174 19.04 -8.15 -13.22
CA LEU A 174 20.25 -8.85 -12.75
C LEU A 174 20.73 -9.90 -13.75
N THR A 175 19.81 -10.62 -14.36
CA THR A 175 20.15 -11.61 -15.40
C THR A 175 20.79 -10.93 -16.62
N ASP A 176 20.23 -9.80 -17.05
CA ASP A 176 20.76 -8.99 -18.16
C ASP A 176 22.17 -8.44 -17.84
N LYS A 177 22.47 -8.21 -16.57
CA LYS A 177 23.80 -7.80 -16.07
C LYS A 177 24.76 -9.00 -15.86
N GLY A 178 24.38 -10.20 -16.28
CA GLY A 178 25.24 -11.40 -16.25
C GLY A 178 25.23 -12.14 -14.91
N PHE A 179 24.31 -11.86 -14.01
CA PHE A 179 24.16 -12.64 -12.79
C PHE A 179 23.39 -13.94 -13.02
N SER A 180 23.91 -15.02 -12.46
CA SER A 180 23.20 -16.30 -12.37
C SER A 180 22.31 -16.34 -11.14
N LYS A 181 21.14 -17.00 -11.23
CA LYS A 181 20.15 -17.08 -10.14
C LYS A 181 20.10 -18.45 -9.49
N ASN A 182 20.03 -18.50 -8.16
CA ASN A 182 19.73 -19.69 -7.38
C ASN A 182 18.81 -19.34 -6.20
N GLY A 183 17.51 -19.56 -6.37
CA GLY A 183 16.48 -19.10 -5.42
C GLY A 183 16.47 -17.58 -5.29
N ASN A 184 16.70 -17.09 -4.09
CA ASN A 184 16.79 -15.64 -3.79
C ASN A 184 18.23 -15.10 -3.88
N LEU A 185 19.18 -15.90 -4.31
CA LEU A 185 20.57 -15.51 -4.47
C LEU A 185 20.88 -15.28 -5.94
N PHE A 186 21.46 -14.13 -6.26
CA PHE A 186 22.07 -13.79 -7.54
C PHE A 186 23.56 -13.70 -7.36
N TYR A 187 24.32 -14.23 -8.32
CA TYR A 187 25.78 -14.23 -8.24
C TYR A 187 26.42 -14.13 -9.61
N ARG A 188 27.58 -13.49 -9.65
CA ARG A 188 28.42 -13.37 -10.84
C ARG A 188 29.88 -13.61 -10.44
N TYR A 189 30.51 -14.61 -11.07
CA TYR A 189 31.93 -14.87 -10.84
C TYR A 189 32.79 -13.83 -11.53
N ARG A 190 33.80 -13.36 -10.83
CA ARG A 190 34.87 -12.54 -11.42
C ARG A 190 35.84 -13.39 -12.21
N GLU A 191 36.65 -12.71 -13.04
CA GLU A 191 37.68 -13.35 -13.86
C GLU A 191 38.54 -14.33 -13.02
N GLY A 192 38.77 -15.51 -13.55
CA GLY A 192 39.52 -16.57 -12.86
C GLY A 192 38.76 -17.24 -11.69
N LYS A 193 37.49 -16.94 -11.46
CA LYS A 193 36.62 -17.51 -10.41
C LYS A 193 37.17 -17.40 -8.97
N LYS A 194 38.07 -16.48 -8.69
CA LYS A 194 38.65 -16.26 -7.36
C LYS A 194 37.69 -15.59 -6.39
N ALA A 195 36.78 -14.78 -6.91
CA ALA A 195 35.75 -14.11 -6.17
C ALA A 195 34.40 -14.19 -6.88
N ALA A 196 33.33 -14.04 -6.14
CA ALA A 196 31.97 -13.90 -6.67
C ALA A 196 31.27 -12.70 -6.04
N GLU A 197 30.68 -11.90 -6.89
CA GLU A 197 29.72 -10.87 -6.50
C GLU A 197 28.39 -11.56 -6.18
N VAL A 198 27.77 -11.17 -5.07
CA VAL A 198 26.54 -11.79 -4.61
C VAL A 198 25.53 -10.74 -4.22
N ILE A 199 24.28 -10.95 -4.63
CA ILE A 199 23.12 -10.14 -4.24
C ILE A 199 22.04 -11.12 -3.76
N GLY A 200 21.73 -11.07 -2.47
CA GLY A 200 20.71 -11.91 -1.87
C GLY A 200 19.43 -11.11 -1.61
N LEU A 201 18.31 -11.53 -2.15
CA LEU A 201 17.01 -10.95 -1.80
C LEU A 201 16.53 -11.51 -0.47
N GLN A 202 16.28 -10.62 0.47
CA GLN A 202 15.72 -10.94 1.77
C GLN A 202 14.33 -10.35 1.89
N ARG A 203 13.32 -11.21 2.03
CA ARG A 203 11.94 -10.80 2.34
C ARG A 203 11.80 -10.51 3.83
N SER A 204 10.97 -9.54 4.17
CA SER A 204 10.64 -9.27 5.56
C SER A 204 9.91 -10.46 6.19
N GLN A 205 10.24 -10.75 7.44
CA GLN A 205 9.47 -11.71 8.25
C GLN A 205 8.13 -11.15 8.72
N PHE A 206 7.91 -9.85 8.57
CA PHE A 206 6.69 -9.12 8.91
C PHE A 206 5.79 -8.88 7.69
N ASN A 207 6.00 -9.61 6.60
CA ASN A 207 5.11 -9.55 5.44
C ASN A 207 3.75 -10.17 5.80
N TYR A 208 2.67 -9.45 5.50
CA TYR A 208 1.27 -9.87 5.67
C TYR A 208 0.41 -9.25 4.55
N GLU A 209 -0.87 -9.60 4.48
CA GLU A 209 -1.75 -9.30 3.34
C GLU A 209 -1.69 -7.85 2.81
N THR A 210 -1.54 -6.89 3.71
CA THR A 210 -1.56 -5.45 3.39
C THR A 210 -0.19 -4.81 3.20
N SER A 211 0.91 -5.56 3.46
CA SER A 211 2.26 -5.01 3.38
C SER A 211 3.29 -6.09 3.06
N TYR A 212 4.04 -5.88 2.00
CA TYR A 212 5.15 -6.74 1.58
C TYR A 212 6.39 -5.91 1.37
N SER A 213 7.52 -6.39 1.88
CA SER A 213 8.80 -5.71 1.71
C SER A 213 9.95 -6.69 1.52
N PHE A 214 10.97 -6.20 0.84
CA PHE A 214 12.24 -6.89 0.69
C PHE A 214 13.41 -5.90 0.75
N THR A 215 14.60 -6.43 0.98
CA THR A 215 15.87 -5.70 0.83
C THR A 215 16.86 -6.56 0.09
N MET A 216 17.94 -5.95 -0.39
CA MET A 216 19.04 -6.64 -1.04
C MET A 216 20.25 -6.67 -0.10
N ASN A 217 20.82 -7.85 0.11
CA ASN A 217 22.08 -8.04 0.80
C ASN A 217 23.17 -8.19 -0.27
N VAL A 218 24.16 -7.32 -0.25
CA VAL A 218 25.16 -7.16 -1.30
C VAL A 218 26.52 -7.59 -0.77
N GLY A 219 27.25 -8.36 -1.51
CA GLY A 219 28.54 -8.81 -1.03
C GLY A 219 29.52 -9.25 -2.11
N LEU A 220 30.79 -9.31 -1.71
CA LEU A 220 31.86 -9.93 -2.45
C LEU A 220 32.43 -11.06 -1.58
N VAL A 221 32.45 -12.27 -2.09
CA VAL A 221 32.92 -13.46 -1.38
C VAL A 221 34.09 -14.10 -2.11
N LYS A 222 35.06 -14.67 -1.34
CA LYS A 222 36.15 -15.47 -1.93
C LYS A 222 35.61 -16.82 -2.39
N ALA A 223 35.76 -17.10 -3.68
CA ALA A 223 35.18 -18.26 -4.34
C ALA A 223 36.21 -19.35 -4.67
N GLU A 224 37.49 -19.18 -4.34
CA GLU A 224 38.59 -20.11 -4.69
C GLU A 224 38.40 -21.56 -4.22
N LYS A 225 37.53 -21.76 -3.23
CA LYS A 225 37.28 -23.09 -2.62
C LYS A 225 35.93 -23.71 -2.99
N PHE A 226 35.15 -23.06 -3.85
CA PHE A 226 33.87 -23.60 -4.25
C PHE A 226 34.06 -24.66 -5.35
N GLY A 227 33.94 -25.93 -4.98
CA GLY A 227 34.04 -27.04 -5.92
C GLY A 227 32.87 -27.20 -6.90
N SER A 228 32.00 -26.20 -6.98
CA SER A 228 30.79 -26.21 -7.82
C SER A 228 30.60 -24.83 -8.45
N ASP A 229 30.20 -24.82 -9.72
CA ASP A 229 29.87 -23.58 -10.43
C ASP A 229 28.55 -22.95 -9.95
N ARG A 230 27.81 -23.62 -9.08
CA ARG A 230 26.53 -23.17 -8.56
C ARG A 230 26.68 -22.69 -7.11
N LEU A 231 26.63 -21.39 -6.90
CA LEU A 231 26.61 -20.80 -5.56
C LEU A 231 25.23 -21.01 -4.90
N THR A 232 25.28 -21.36 -3.62
CA THR A 232 24.10 -21.45 -2.74
C THR A 232 24.21 -20.44 -1.59
N ALA A 233 23.09 -20.06 -0.98
CA ALA A 233 23.09 -19.19 0.18
C ALA A 233 23.90 -19.77 1.36
N ALA A 234 23.94 -21.10 1.52
CA ALA A 234 24.74 -21.77 2.55
C ALA A 234 26.23 -21.62 2.28
N LEU A 235 26.68 -21.80 1.02
CA LEU A 235 28.07 -21.57 0.64
C LEU A 235 28.50 -20.11 0.85
N VAL A 236 27.64 -19.15 0.46
CA VAL A 236 27.90 -17.72 0.67
C VAL A 236 28.04 -17.39 2.16
N LYS A 237 27.21 -17.95 3.03
CA LYS A 237 27.29 -17.75 4.49
C LYS A 237 28.57 -18.31 5.09
N SER A 238 29.10 -19.42 4.56
CA SER A 238 30.31 -20.09 5.05
C SER A 238 31.60 -19.54 4.42
N ALA A 239 31.49 -18.76 3.35
CA ALA A 239 32.63 -18.21 2.64
C ALA A 239 33.31 -17.07 3.42
N PRO A 240 34.64 -16.91 3.31
CA PRO A 240 35.28 -15.69 3.75
C PRO A 240 34.72 -14.51 2.95
N GLN A 241 34.08 -13.59 3.66
CA GLN A 241 33.52 -12.36 3.07
C GLN A 241 34.63 -11.33 2.89
N VAL A 242 34.74 -10.75 1.70
CA VAL A 242 35.58 -9.60 1.47
C VAL A 242 34.81 -8.34 1.84
N TYR A 243 33.49 -8.35 1.55
CA TYR A 243 32.57 -7.26 1.81
C TYR A 243 31.14 -7.81 1.90
N PHE A 244 30.32 -7.25 2.79
CA PHE A 244 28.90 -7.54 2.89
C PHE A 244 28.12 -6.37 3.50
N GLU A 245 27.15 -5.82 2.79
CA GLU A 245 26.36 -4.69 3.24
C GLU A 245 24.93 -4.76 2.69
N ARG A 246 24.00 -4.02 3.27
CA ARG A 246 22.65 -3.84 2.75
C ARG A 246 22.58 -2.76 1.70
N SER A 247 21.74 -2.98 0.68
CA SER A 247 21.53 -2.03 -0.41
C SER A 247 21.12 -0.63 0.06
N GLY A 248 20.27 -0.54 1.08
CA GLY A 248 19.86 0.75 1.63
C GLY A 248 21.01 1.57 2.19
N ILE A 249 21.95 0.93 2.88
CA ILE A 249 23.14 1.60 3.41
C ILE A 249 24.03 2.08 2.27
N LEU A 250 24.22 1.26 1.24
CA LEU A 250 25.03 1.62 0.06
C LEU A 250 24.41 2.79 -0.74
N CYS A 251 23.11 2.76 -0.97
CA CYS A 251 22.45 3.70 -1.87
C CYS A 251 21.98 4.97 -1.17
N HIS A 252 21.63 4.89 0.13
CA HIS A 252 20.93 5.95 0.86
C HIS A 252 21.54 6.30 2.22
N GLY A 253 22.50 5.51 2.72
CA GLY A 253 23.12 5.73 4.02
C GLY A 253 22.32 5.24 5.23
N TYR A 254 21.21 4.52 5.01
CA TYR A 254 20.39 3.91 6.06
C TYR A 254 19.80 2.57 5.60
N ASP A 255 19.32 1.75 6.53
CA ASP A 255 18.71 0.44 6.23
C ASP A 255 17.33 0.64 5.57
N LEU A 256 17.27 0.55 4.24
CA LEU A 256 16.08 0.68 3.44
C LEU A 256 15.49 -0.70 3.11
N TRP A 257 14.18 -0.80 3.32
CA TRP A 257 13.35 -1.89 2.84
C TRP A 257 12.41 -1.36 1.75
N TYR A 258 12.48 -1.95 0.57
CA TYR A 258 11.54 -1.63 -0.52
C TYR A 258 10.17 -2.19 -0.14
N THR A 259 9.26 -1.31 0.27
CA THR A 259 7.98 -1.67 0.88
C THR A 259 6.83 -1.37 -0.05
N PHE A 260 6.00 -2.36 -0.28
CA PHE A 260 4.74 -2.30 -1.02
C PHE A 260 3.61 -2.47 -0.02
N SER A 261 2.80 -1.44 0.13
CA SER A 261 1.68 -1.45 1.09
C SER A 261 0.56 -0.56 0.59
N LEU A 262 -0.61 -0.71 1.17
CA LEU A 262 -1.75 0.16 0.88
C LEU A 262 -1.47 1.63 1.23
N LYS A 263 -0.59 1.89 2.20
CA LYS A 263 -0.13 3.25 2.54
C LYS A 263 0.87 3.79 1.50
N ASN A 264 1.72 2.91 0.97
CA ASN A 264 2.76 3.24 0.01
C ASN A 264 2.49 2.46 -1.29
N ARG A 265 1.50 2.92 -2.05
CA ARG A 265 1.17 2.34 -3.36
C ARG A 265 2.20 2.78 -4.37
N HIS A 266 3.17 1.92 -4.56
CA HIS A 266 4.19 2.12 -5.57
C HIS A 266 3.75 1.41 -6.86
N GLY A 267 3.62 2.15 -7.94
CA GLY A 267 3.42 1.59 -9.27
C GLY A 267 4.76 1.24 -9.95
N GLU A 268 4.71 0.98 -11.25
CA GLU A 268 5.90 0.73 -12.07
C GLU A 268 6.99 1.82 -11.94
N ASP A 269 6.58 3.06 -11.68
CA ASP A 269 7.49 4.19 -11.52
C ASP A 269 8.42 4.03 -10.31
N TYR A 270 7.99 3.35 -9.26
CA TYR A 270 8.86 3.05 -8.12
C TYR A 270 9.94 2.02 -8.49
N VAL A 271 9.58 1.01 -9.27
CA VAL A 271 10.55 0.03 -9.76
C VAL A 271 11.57 0.71 -10.66
N LYS A 272 11.12 1.50 -11.66
CA LYS A 272 11.96 2.20 -12.63
C LYS A 272 12.72 3.38 -12.03
N GLY A 273 12.12 4.11 -11.11
CA GLY A 273 12.67 5.35 -10.57
C GLY A 273 13.52 5.18 -9.30
N VAL A 274 13.37 4.06 -8.58
CA VAL A 274 14.08 3.81 -7.32
C VAL A 274 14.83 2.48 -7.33
N ILE A 275 14.11 1.36 -7.51
CA ILE A 275 14.69 0.02 -7.30
C ILE A 275 15.76 -0.31 -8.35
N LEU A 276 15.48 -0.07 -9.63
CA LEU A 276 16.46 -0.33 -10.70
C LEU A 276 17.65 0.64 -10.68
N PRO A 277 17.48 1.95 -10.45
CA PRO A 277 18.60 2.85 -10.21
C PRO A 277 19.48 2.47 -9.02
N ASP A 278 18.87 1.98 -7.92
CA ASP A 278 19.65 1.47 -6.79
C ASP A 278 20.43 0.21 -7.16
N LEU A 279 19.82 -0.69 -7.96
CA LEU A 279 20.50 -1.85 -8.50
C LEU A 279 21.72 -1.45 -9.35
N ASP A 280 21.58 -0.45 -10.20
CA ASP A 280 22.69 0.05 -11.04
C ASP A 280 23.86 0.54 -10.17
N LYS A 281 23.58 1.33 -9.12
CA LYS A 281 24.60 1.77 -8.15
C LYS A 281 25.27 0.60 -7.43
N ILE A 282 24.49 -0.41 -7.05
CA ILE A 282 25.01 -1.61 -6.38
C ILE A 282 25.97 -2.38 -7.29
N VAL A 283 25.58 -2.57 -8.54
CA VAL A 283 26.41 -3.31 -9.51
C VAL A 283 27.69 -2.53 -9.81
N GLU A 284 27.60 -1.23 -10.05
CA GLU A 284 28.76 -0.35 -10.21
C GLU A 284 29.68 -0.39 -8.97
N TYR A 285 29.09 -0.33 -7.76
CA TYR A 285 29.85 -0.46 -6.53
C TYR A 285 30.60 -1.79 -6.45
N LEU A 286 29.92 -2.91 -6.74
CA LEU A 286 30.56 -4.22 -6.74
C LEU A 286 31.69 -4.30 -7.76
N GLU A 287 31.52 -3.76 -8.95
CA GLU A 287 32.55 -3.74 -10.02
C GLU A 287 33.80 -2.98 -9.60
N ASN A 288 33.65 -1.94 -8.77
CA ASN A 288 34.75 -1.11 -8.27
C ASN A 288 35.43 -1.67 -7.01
N GLN A 289 34.91 -2.77 -6.40
CA GLN A 289 35.59 -3.45 -5.28
C GLN A 289 36.69 -4.37 -5.82
N ILE A 290 37.93 -4.06 -5.56
CA ILE A 290 39.12 -4.83 -6.00
C ILE A 290 39.57 -5.82 -4.95
#